data_694e677cf91db3d763303eb439af952f
#
_entry.id   694e677cf91db3d763303eb439af952f
#
_cell.length_a   1.000
_cell.length_b   1.000
_cell.length_c   1.000
_cell.angle_alpha   90.00
_cell.angle_beta   90.00
_cell.angle_gamma   90.00
#
_symmetry.space_group_name_H-M   'P 1'
#
loop_
_entity.id
_entity.type
_entity.pdbx_description
1 polymer ?
#
loop_
_entity_poly.entity_id
_entity_poly.type
_entity_poly.pdbx_seq_one_letter_code
_entity_poly.pdbx_strand_id
1 'polypeptide(L)'
;MHKYLTFILLLFCYACAENQSATTTNSNAYAQNFSIEKTAEGTVLAVKNPWPNSTLQYRYLLLSPNTQAPKDSSSYTQIIRKPLSRIVVTATPQVTALELLGQVEAIVGFPQPQFVSNANFRNSLEQNKIAAIGNNQQLDVERILQLKPDVFFGFGVSDNHNALEQLKKAGIPVLWIADWTERHPLGRAEWIRFFAPFFQKENLADSLFKTIASEYNSLQKQLDTLKTRPTVMAGAIYQDVWYLPGGGSYLGQLFKDAKADYLWKDTEITGSISSSAEQVLLKAQNADFWFAPAHYTSYPQLKNDGNLYQRFEAFAHQKIYTYNKSLGPSGGTLFFETGPYQPHLLLKDIVYWIHPGVIDAYTPYYFKPLDDE
;
A
#
# COMPACT_ATOMS: atom_id res chain seq x y z
N MET A 1 -12.62 -64.89 -61.50
CA MET A 1 -11.90 -63.60 -61.69
C MET A 1 -12.59 -62.52 -60.85
N HIS A 2 -12.05 -62.29 -59.64
CA HIS A 2 -12.58 -61.23 -58.80
C HIS A 2 -11.38 -60.32 -58.42
N LYS A 3 -11.47 -59.07 -58.87
CA LYS A 3 -10.51 -58.02 -58.59
C LYS A 3 -10.94 -57.35 -57.23
N TYR A 4 -10.10 -57.47 -56.22
CA TYR A 4 -10.26 -56.70 -54.98
C TYR A 4 -9.58 -55.36 -55.15
N LEU A 5 -10.39 -54.30 -55.05
CA LEU A 5 -9.95 -52.89 -55.04
C LEU A 5 -9.73 -52.46 -53.60
N THR A 6 -8.46 -52.35 -53.20
CA THR A 6 -8.11 -51.88 -51.80
C THR A 6 -8.17 -50.37 -51.77
N PHE A 7 -9.12 -49.82 -50.99
CA PHE A 7 -9.28 -48.39 -50.74
C PHE A 7 -8.42 -48.00 -49.52
N ILE A 8 -7.32 -47.26 -49.74
CA ILE A 8 -6.48 -46.70 -48.68
C ILE A 8 -7.12 -45.39 -48.20
N LEU A 9 -7.64 -45.40 -46.98
CA LEU A 9 -8.19 -44.22 -46.32
C LEU A 9 -7.04 -43.47 -45.60
N LEU A 10 -6.60 -42.35 -46.18
CA LEU A 10 -5.63 -41.43 -45.58
C LEU A 10 -6.36 -40.59 -44.52
N LEU A 11 -6.15 -40.92 -43.23
CA LEU A 11 -6.55 -40.10 -42.08
C LEU A 11 -5.60 -38.91 -41.94
N PHE A 12 -6.06 -37.74 -42.33
CA PHE A 12 -5.43 -36.47 -42.00
C PHE A 12 -5.72 -36.13 -40.52
N CYS A 13 -4.75 -36.38 -39.65
CA CYS A 13 -4.77 -35.83 -38.30
C CYS A 13 -4.52 -34.32 -38.38
N TYR A 14 -5.58 -33.53 -38.31
CA TYR A 14 -5.47 -32.11 -37.99
C TYR A 14 -5.06 -31.98 -36.51
N ALA A 15 -3.79 -31.74 -36.25
CA ALA A 15 -3.34 -31.28 -34.93
C ALA A 15 -3.82 -29.85 -34.77
N CYS A 16 -4.91 -29.66 -34.04
CA CYS A 16 -5.23 -28.36 -33.45
C CYS A 16 -4.09 -28.01 -32.51
N ALA A 17 -3.24 -27.07 -32.91
CA ALA A 17 -2.39 -26.35 -31.96
C ALA A 17 -3.33 -25.51 -31.06
N GLU A 18 -3.67 -26.03 -29.90
CA GLU A 18 -4.21 -25.22 -28.84
C GLU A 18 -3.19 -24.13 -28.51
N ASN A 19 -3.51 -22.90 -28.90
CA ASN A 19 -2.88 -21.72 -28.34
C ASN A 19 -3.17 -21.76 -26.84
N GLN A 20 -2.25 -22.30 -26.06
CA GLN A 20 -2.25 -22.10 -24.62
C GLN A 20 -2.06 -20.60 -24.38
N SER A 21 -3.17 -19.91 -24.27
CA SER A 21 -3.21 -18.62 -23.57
C SER A 21 -2.52 -18.84 -22.23
N ALA A 22 -1.32 -18.29 -22.08
CA ALA A 22 -0.62 -18.31 -20.80
C ALA A 22 -1.58 -17.70 -19.76
N THR A 23 -2.20 -18.57 -18.98
CA THR A 23 -2.96 -18.17 -17.81
C THR A 23 -1.97 -17.48 -16.90
N THR A 24 -2.02 -16.16 -16.85
CA THR A 24 -1.30 -15.33 -15.88
C THR A 24 -1.73 -15.79 -14.49
N THR A 25 -1.02 -16.76 -13.93
CA THR A 25 -1.14 -17.09 -12.52
C THR A 25 -0.59 -15.89 -11.77
N ASN A 26 -1.49 -15.08 -11.19
CA ASN A 26 -1.10 -14.04 -10.26
C ASN A 26 -0.29 -14.73 -9.16
N SER A 27 1.03 -14.54 -9.14
CA SER A 27 1.92 -15.17 -8.17
C SER A 27 1.78 -14.55 -6.77
N ASN A 28 1.00 -13.47 -6.65
CA ASN A 28 0.73 -12.79 -5.39
C ASN A 28 -0.31 -13.57 -4.58
N ALA A 29 -0.09 -13.61 -3.27
CA ALA A 29 -0.99 -14.29 -2.34
C ALA A 29 -2.13 -13.35 -1.87
N TYR A 30 -1.89 -12.04 -1.80
CA TYR A 30 -2.80 -11.05 -1.20
C TYR A 30 -3.00 -9.82 -2.08
N ALA A 31 -1.94 -9.32 -2.74
CA ALA A 31 -2.04 -8.15 -3.60
C ALA A 31 -2.87 -8.44 -4.84
N GLN A 32 -3.80 -7.54 -5.15
CA GLN A 32 -4.72 -7.66 -6.28
C GLN A 32 -4.42 -6.67 -7.40
N ASN A 33 -3.68 -5.60 -7.12
CA ASN A 33 -3.50 -4.49 -8.04
C ASN A 33 -2.18 -4.51 -8.79
N PHE A 34 -1.34 -5.54 -8.61
CA PHE A 34 -0.21 -5.81 -9.49
C PHE A 34 -0.06 -7.29 -9.78
N SER A 35 0.70 -7.62 -10.83
CA SER A 35 1.19 -8.96 -11.12
C SER A 35 2.59 -8.92 -11.70
N ILE A 36 3.32 -10.01 -11.54
CA ILE A 36 4.68 -10.21 -12.07
C ILE A 36 4.66 -11.50 -12.90
N GLU A 37 5.11 -11.40 -14.15
CA GLU A 37 5.21 -12.53 -15.07
C GLU A 37 6.62 -12.58 -15.67
N LYS A 38 7.24 -13.74 -15.65
CA LYS A 38 8.49 -13.97 -16.37
C LYS A 38 8.15 -14.52 -17.76
N THR A 39 8.58 -13.80 -18.80
CA THR A 39 8.39 -14.17 -20.20
C THR A 39 9.74 -14.43 -20.87
N ALA A 40 9.72 -14.94 -22.10
CA ALA A 40 10.93 -15.11 -22.91
C ALA A 40 11.63 -13.77 -23.21
N GLU A 41 10.87 -12.68 -23.24
CA GLU A 41 11.38 -11.34 -23.53
C GLU A 41 11.99 -10.66 -22.28
N GLY A 42 11.44 -10.92 -21.09
CA GLY A 42 11.87 -10.30 -19.86
C GLY A 42 10.89 -10.49 -18.71
N THR A 43 10.88 -9.57 -17.77
CA THR A 43 9.90 -9.56 -16.67
C THR A 43 8.81 -8.55 -16.98
N VAL A 44 7.56 -8.99 -17.03
CA VAL A 44 6.40 -8.12 -17.21
C VAL A 44 5.77 -7.82 -15.86
N LEU A 45 5.65 -6.54 -15.54
CA LEU A 45 4.89 -6.04 -14.41
C LEU A 45 3.58 -5.46 -14.93
N ALA A 46 2.45 -5.85 -14.36
CA ALA A 46 1.18 -5.20 -14.64
C ALA A 46 0.64 -4.53 -13.38
N VAL A 47 0.09 -3.32 -13.53
CA VAL A 47 -0.59 -2.56 -12.48
C VAL A 47 -1.99 -2.25 -12.94
N LYS A 48 -2.98 -2.51 -12.10
CA LYS A 48 -4.38 -2.19 -12.34
C LYS A 48 -4.94 -1.36 -11.19
N ASN A 49 -6.02 -0.64 -11.47
CA ASN A 49 -6.73 0.19 -10.48
C ASN A 49 -5.79 1.16 -9.72
N PRO A 50 -5.00 1.98 -10.41
CA PRO A 50 -3.98 2.83 -9.78
C PRO A 50 -4.56 3.89 -8.84
N TRP A 51 -5.85 4.18 -8.92
CA TRP A 51 -6.62 5.02 -7.99
C TRP A 51 -8.06 4.51 -7.86
N PRO A 52 -8.85 4.95 -6.86
CA PRO A 52 -10.21 4.48 -6.64
C PRO A 52 -11.09 4.69 -7.87
N ASN A 53 -11.91 3.69 -8.16
CA ASN A 53 -12.82 3.64 -9.33
C ASN A 53 -12.12 3.65 -10.70
N SER A 54 -10.79 3.51 -10.74
CA SER A 54 -10.07 3.32 -11.99
C SER A 54 -10.26 1.89 -12.51
N THR A 55 -10.40 1.75 -13.83
CA THR A 55 -10.40 0.47 -14.54
C THR A 55 -9.16 0.33 -15.42
N LEU A 56 -8.22 1.28 -15.31
CA LEU A 56 -7.01 1.31 -16.11
C LEU A 56 -6.05 0.19 -15.71
N GLN A 57 -5.32 -0.29 -16.71
CA GLN A 57 -4.26 -1.25 -16.55
C GLN A 57 -3.01 -0.78 -17.31
N TYR A 58 -1.86 -0.90 -16.66
CA TYR A 58 -0.56 -0.58 -17.22
C TYR A 58 0.32 -1.82 -17.24
N ARG A 59 1.10 -2.00 -18.31
CA ARG A 59 2.02 -3.13 -18.47
C ARG A 59 3.42 -2.59 -18.73
N TYR A 60 4.37 -3.04 -17.93
CA TYR A 60 5.77 -2.61 -17.98
C TYR A 60 6.67 -3.80 -18.27
N LEU A 61 7.46 -3.72 -19.34
CA LEU A 61 8.44 -4.75 -19.67
C LEU A 61 9.80 -4.34 -19.10
N LEU A 62 10.35 -5.17 -18.22
CA LEU A 62 11.69 -4.99 -17.67
C LEU A 62 12.68 -5.84 -18.44
N LEU A 63 13.67 -5.20 -19.03
CA LEU A 63 14.73 -5.83 -19.80
C LEU A 63 16.08 -5.73 -19.08
N SER A 64 16.92 -6.75 -19.22
CA SER A 64 18.34 -6.64 -18.89
C SER A 64 19.05 -5.67 -19.84
N PRO A 65 20.22 -5.09 -19.48
CA PRO A 65 20.84 -4.01 -20.24
C PRO A 65 21.05 -4.32 -21.73
N ASN A 66 21.48 -5.52 -22.04
CA ASN A 66 21.84 -5.95 -23.41
C ASN A 66 20.73 -6.73 -24.12
N THR A 67 19.55 -6.87 -23.53
CA THR A 67 18.43 -7.56 -24.15
C THR A 67 17.81 -6.68 -25.22
N GLN A 68 17.62 -7.20 -26.43
CA GLN A 68 16.94 -6.47 -27.48
C GLN A 68 15.46 -6.31 -27.14
N ALA A 69 14.93 -5.09 -27.31
CA ALA A 69 13.50 -4.87 -27.15
C ALA A 69 12.71 -5.63 -28.23
N PRO A 70 11.50 -6.14 -27.90
CA PRO A 70 10.66 -6.79 -28.90
C PRO A 70 10.34 -5.83 -30.05
N LYS A 71 10.22 -6.37 -31.27
CA LYS A 71 9.88 -5.58 -32.48
C LYS A 71 8.49 -4.93 -32.34
N ASP A 72 7.55 -5.67 -31.78
CA ASP A 72 6.24 -5.16 -31.40
C ASP A 72 6.19 -4.90 -29.88
N SER A 73 6.15 -3.64 -29.52
CA SER A 73 6.06 -3.19 -28.13
C SER A 73 4.69 -2.60 -27.76
N SER A 74 3.71 -2.69 -28.67
CA SER A 74 2.39 -2.07 -28.52
C SER A 74 1.58 -2.56 -27.30
N SER A 75 1.91 -3.80 -26.85
CA SER A 75 1.29 -4.40 -25.64
C SER A 75 1.84 -3.87 -24.32
N TYR A 76 2.90 -3.05 -24.34
CA TYR A 76 3.54 -2.51 -23.15
C TYR A 76 3.37 -1.00 -23.08
N THR A 77 2.99 -0.52 -21.89
CA THR A 77 2.92 0.92 -21.60
C THR A 77 4.31 1.56 -21.64
N GLN A 78 5.32 0.85 -21.09
CA GLN A 78 6.72 1.28 -21.04
C GLN A 78 7.65 0.06 -21.08
N ILE A 79 8.83 0.25 -21.69
CA ILE A 79 9.96 -0.69 -21.60
C ILE A 79 11.05 -0.04 -20.77
N ILE A 80 11.53 -0.77 -19.75
CA ILE A 80 12.47 -0.25 -18.75
C ILE A 80 13.68 -1.18 -18.70
N ARG A 81 14.87 -0.59 -18.68
CA ARG A 81 16.11 -1.34 -18.52
C ARG A 81 16.52 -1.36 -17.06
N LYS A 82 16.79 -2.55 -16.53
CA LYS A 82 17.21 -2.77 -15.13
C LYS A 82 18.67 -3.23 -15.07
N PRO A 83 19.42 -3.03 -13.96
CA PRO A 83 18.97 -2.41 -12.73
C PRO A 83 18.80 -0.89 -12.85
N LEU A 84 17.88 -0.33 -12.05
CA LEU A 84 17.73 1.12 -11.92
C LEU A 84 18.79 1.68 -10.96
N SER A 85 19.19 2.91 -11.19
CA SER A 85 20.16 3.62 -10.36
C SER A 85 19.71 5.01 -9.91
N ARG A 86 18.75 5.59 -10.62
CA ARG A 86 18.25 6.94 -10.40
C ARG A 86 16.74 6.93 -10.50
N ILE A 87 16.06 7.04 -9.38
CA ILE A 87 14.59 7.00 -9.36
C ILE A 87 14.02 8.21 -8.62
N VAL A 88 12.80 8.58 -9.01
CA VAL A 88 11.96 9.47 -8.25
C VAL A 88 10.82 8.67 -7.67
N VAL A 89 10.52 8.86 -6.39
CA VAL A 89 9.37 8.27 -5.69
C VAL A 89 8.55 9.39 -5.05
N THR A 90 7.25 9.16 -4.84
CA THR A 90 6.31 10.23 -4.49
C THR A 90 5.52 9.99 -3.21
N ALA A 91 5.74 8.88 -2.54
CA ALA A 91 5.08 8.55 -1.28
C ALA A 91 6.05 7.89 -0.28
N THR A 92 5.88 8.20 1.01
CA THR A 92 6.75 7.70 2.09
C THR A 92 6.79 6.17 2.20
N PRO A 93 5.69 5.40 1.95
CA PRO A 93 5.78 3.94 1.90
C PRO A 93 6.75 3.42 0.84
N GLN A 94 6.89 4.09 -0.29
CA GLN A 94 7.83 3.70 -1.34
C GLN A 94 9.29 3.78 -0.83
N VAL A 95 9.61 4.78 0.02
CA VAL A 95 10.92 4.87 0.68
C VAL A 95 11.15 3.67 1.59
N THR A 96 10.14 3.26 2.36
CA THR A 96 10.23 2.08 3.23
C THR A 96 10.46 0.80 2.42
N ALA A 97 9.76 0.60 1.29
CA ALA A 97 10.00 -0.54 0.42
C ALA A 97 11.45 -0.59 -0.09
N LEU A 98 11.97 0.57 -0.53
CA LEU A 98 13.34 0.70 -1.01
C LEU A 98 14.38 0.52 0.09
N GLU A 99 14.09 0.97 1.31
CA GLU A 99 14.94 0.71 2.49
C GLU A 99 15.05 -0.79 2.77
N LEU A 100 13.93 -1.48 2.82
CA LEU A 100 13.90 -2.93 3.04
C LEU A 100 14.66 -3.71 1.97
N LEU A 101 14.71 -3.17 0.74
CA LEU A 101 15.49 -3.74 -0.36
C LEU A 101 16.95 -3.25 -0.41
N GLY A 102 17.35 -2.32 0.48
CA GLY A 102 18.70 -1.71 0.48
C GLY A 102 18.93 -0.80 -0.74
N GLN A 103 17.92 -0.07 -1.20
CA GLN A 103 17.95 0.72 -2.44
C GLN A 103 17.57 2.20 -2.26
N VAL A 104 17.63 2.73 -1.04
CA VAL A 104 17.32 4.15 -0.77
C VAL A 104 18.23 5.09 -1.53
N GLU A 105 19.50 4.72 -1.73
CA GLU A 105 20.48 5.55 -2.45
C GLU A 105 20.14 5.77 -3.93
N ALA A 106 19.28 4.95 -4.51
CA ALA A 106 18.79 5.17 -5.88
C ALA A 106 17.82 6.35 -5.97
N ILE A 107 17.25 6.82 -4.86
CA ILE A 107 16.30 7.93 -4.84
C ILE A 107 17.05 9.24 -5.08
N VAL A 108 16.70 9.95 -6.16
CA VAL A 108 17.30 11.25 -6.52
C VAL A 108 16.33 12.42 -6.37
N GLY A 109 15.04 12.17 -6.19
CA GLY A 109 14.02 13.21 -5.99
C GLY A 109 12.82 12.70 -5.21
N PHE A 110 12.26 13.58 -4.37
CA PHE A 110 11.08 13.29 -3.56
C PHE A 110 10.28 14.58 -3.30
N PRO A 111 8.91 14.55 -3.34
CA PRO A 111 8.11 15.71 -2.94
C PRO A 111 8.16 15.89 -1.42
N GLN A 112 8.43 17.11 -0.96
CA GLN A 112 8.49 17.44 0.47
C GLN A 112 9.36 16.47 1.31
N PRO A 113 10.66 16.30 0.95
CA PRO A 113 11.51 15.27 1.55
C PRO A 113 11.77 15.46 3.06
N GLN A 114 11.50 16.67 3.59
CA GLN A 114 11.64 17.00 5.01
C GLN A 114 10.75 16.15 5.92
N PHE A 115 9.65 15.56 5.40
CA PHE A 115 8.74 14.74 6.19
C PHE A 115 9.09 13.26 6.24
N VAL A 116 10.08 12.82 5.46
CA VAL A 116 10.55 11.42 5.49
C VAL A 116 11.40 11.19 6.73
N SER A 117 11.08 10.15 7.49
CA SER A 117 11.73 9.81 8.76
C SER A 117 12.85 8.77 8.61
N ASN A 118 12.90 8.06 7.49
CA ASN A 118 13.90 7.02 7.22
C ASN A 118 15.34 7.59 7.34
N ALA A 119 16.21 6.94 8.16
CA ALA A 119 17.53 7.45 8.48
C ALA A 119 18.47 7.53 7.27
N ASN A 120 18.46 6.51 6.40
CA ASN A 120 19.30 6.48 5.20
C ASN A 120 18.86 7.52 4.17
N PHE A 121 17.54 7.73 4.04
CA PHE A 121 16.98 8.79 3.21
C PHE A 121 17.41 10.18 3.72
N ARG A 122 17.29 10.43 5.02
CA ARG A 122 17.68 11.71 5.64
C ARG A 122 19.17 12.01 5.46
N ASN A 123 20.03 10.99 5.67
CA ASN A 123 21.46 11.12 5.42
C ASN A 123 21.74 11.48 3.96
N SER A 124 21.05 10.85 3.00
CA SER A 124 21.17 11.19 1.59
C SER A 124 20.64 12.59 1.25
N LEU A 125 19.57 13.02 1.94
CA LEU A 125 19.03 14.39 1.80
C LEU A 125 20.03 15.44 2.33
N GLU A 126 20.62 15.23 3.49
CA GLU A 126 21.63 16.11 4.08
C GLU A 126 22.90 16.22 3.21
N GLN A 127 23.24 15.15 2.48
CA GLN A 127 24.33 15.13 1.51
C GLN A 127 23.93 15.74 0.15
N ASN A 128 22.76 16.35 0.01
CA ASN A 128 22.22 16.89 -1.24
C ASN A 128 22.13 15.89 -2.40
N LYS A 129 22.01 14.59 -2.10
CA LYS A 129 21.81 13.53 -3.10
C LYS A 129 20.36 13.42 -3.54
N ILE A 130 19.41 13.85 -2.70
CA ILE A 130 17.98 13.84 -2.96
C ILE A 130 17.48 15.28 -3.09
N ALA A 131 16.86 15.61 -4.21
CA ALA A 131 16.29 16.92 -4.46
C ALA A 131 14.80 16.99 -4.04
N ALA A 132 14.39 18.13 -3.48
CA ALA A 132 13.00 18.47 -3.36
C ALA A 132 12.42 18.78 -4.75
N ILE A 133 11.28 18.16 -5.08
CA ILE A 133 10.61 18.26 -6.38
C ILE A 133 9.18 18.84 -6.28
N GLY A 134 8.96 19.76 -5.33
CA GLY A 134 7.64 20.33 -5.06
C GLY A 134 6.82 19.50 -4.07
N ASN A 135 5.53 19.39 -4.32
CA ASN A 135 4.59 18.55 -3.57
C ASN A 135 3.74 17.71 -4.54
N ASN A 136 2.95 16.75 -4.02
CA ASN A 136 2.18 15.82 -4.86
C ASN A 136 1.08 16.49 -5.71
N GLN A 137 0.63 17.69 -5.35
CA GLN A 137 -0.35 18.46 -6.12
C GLN A 137 0.33 19.32 -7.18
N GLN A 138 1.56 19.77 -6.91
CA GLN A 138 2.34 20.66 -7.77
C GLN A 138 3.80 20.21 -7.84
N LEU A 139 4.08 19.29 -8.77
CA LEU A 139 5.43 18.79 -9.02
C LEU A 139 6.26 19.81 -9.82
N ASP A 140 7.51 19.96 -9.46
CA ASP A 140 8.49 20.72 -10.22
C ASP A 140 9.04 19.86 -11.37
N VAL A 141 8.36 19.92 -12.51
CA VAL A 141 8.69 19.13 -13.71
C VAL A 141 10.09 19.47 -14.22
N GLU A 142 10.50 20.74 -14.22
CA GLU A 142 11.83 21.15 -14.68
C GLU A 142 12.93 20.56 -13.82
N ARG A 143 12.74 20.58 -12.50
CA ARG A 143 13.67 19.97 -11.56
C ARG A 143 13.78 18.47 -11.77
N ILE A 144 12.65 17.77 -11.99
CA ILE A 144 12.65 16.33 -12.28
C ILE A 144 13.41 16.02 -13.56
N LEU A 145 13.21 16.81 -14.62
CA LEU A 145 13.94 16.66 -15.89
C LEU A 145 15.45 16.83 -15.71
N GLN A 146 15.89 17.80 -14.90
CA GLN A 146 17.31 18.02 -14.59
C GLN A 146 17.91 16.82 -13.83
N LEU A 147 17.15 16.13 -13.00
CA LEU A 147 17.58 14.95 -12.26
C LEU A 147 17.83 13.75 -13.17
N LYS A 148 17.23 13.72 -14.38
CA LYS A 148 17.34 12.61 -15.35
C LYS A 148 17.11 11.24 -14.70
N PRO A 149 15.96 11.01 -14.06
CA PRO A 149 15.69 9.72 -13.46
C PRO A 149 15.47 8.64 -14.52
N ASP A 150 15.91 7.42 -14.23
CA ASP A 150 15.61 6.24 -15.04
C ASP A 150 14.10 5.94 -15.06
N VAL A 151 13.43 6.21 -13.92
CA VAL A 151 12.00 5.97 -13.70
C VAL A 151 11.44 6.96 -12.68
N PHE A 152 10.22 7.39 -12.91
CA PHE A 152 9.36 8.12 -11.97
C PHE A 152 8.26 7.18 -11.48
N PHE A 153 8.27 6.81 -10.19
CA PHE A 153 7.20 6.05 -9.55
C PHE A 153 6.11 7.00 -9.06
N GLY A 154 5.02 7.03 -9.81
CA GLY A 154 3.89 7.92 -9.58
C GLY A 154 2.85 7.30 -8.66
N PHE A 155 2.28 8.13 -7.81
CA PHE A 155 1.11 7.84 -7.01
C PHE A 155 -0.02 8.77 -7.49
N GLY A 156 -1.22 8.24 -7.69
CA GLY A 156 -2.36 9.00 -8.19
C GLY A 156 -3.59 8.84 -7.31
N VAL A 157 -4.36 9.92 -7.16
CA VAL A 157 -5.66 9.92 -6.43
C VAL A 157 -6.85 10.08 -7.37
N SER A 158 -6.60 10.50 -8.62
CA SER A 158 -7.58 10.74 -9.67
C SER A 158 -6.91 10.59 -11.04
N ASP A 159 -7.63 10.87 -12.11
CA ASP A 159 -7.17 10.84 -13.51
C ASP A 159 -6.49 12.14 -13.99
N ASN A 160 -6.41 13.16 -13.16
CA ASN A 160 -5.76 14.44 -13.52
C ASN A 160 -4.27 14.41 -13.16
N HIS A 161 -3.41 14.17 -14.16
CA HIS A 161 -1.97 13.97 -13.99
C HIS A 161 -1.14 14.80 -14.97
N ASN A 162 -1.46 16.09 -15.19
CA ASN A 162 -0.81 16.94 -16.16
C ASN A 162 0.72 16.96 -16.06
N ALA A 163 1.28 17.02 -14.85
CA ALA A 163 2.73 16.99 -14.65
C ALA A 163 3.35 15.66 -15.12
N LEU A 164 2.69 14.53 -14.86
CA LEU A 164 3.17 13.21 -15.26
C LEU A 164 3.09 13.01 -16.77
N GLU A 165 2.08 13.58 -17.43
CA GLU A 165 2.01 13.56 -18.90
C GLU A 165 3.14 14.42 -19.54
N GLN A 166 3.55 15.52 -18.92
CA GLN A 166 4.72 16.29 -19.35
C GLN A 166 6.01 15.47 -19.21
N LEU A 167 6.20 14.75 -18.11
CA LEU A 167 7.35 13.86 -17.91
C LEU A 167 7.41 12.76 -18.96
N LYS A 168 6.27 12.11 -19.26
CA LYS A 168 6.17 11.09 -20.31
C LYS A 168 6.56 11.65 -21.68
N LYS A 169 6.02 12.84 -22.05
CA LYS A 169 6.36 13.53 -23.32
C LYS A 169 7.84 13.88 -23.41
N ALA A 170 8.50 14.15 -22.28
CA ALA A 170 9.93 14.40 -22.19
C ALA A 170 10.78 13.13 -22.18
N GLY A 171 10.16 11.94 -22.29
CA GLY A 171 10.85 10.65 -22.36
C GLY A 171 11.19 10.01 -21.01
N ILE A 172 10.69 10.53 -19.87
CA ILE A 172 10.87 9.89 -18.57
C ILE A 172 9.80 8.82 -18.40
N PRO A 173 10.18 7.54 -18.18
CA PRO A 173 9.24 6.48 -17.86
C PRO A 173 8.49 6.77 -16.56
N VAL A 174 7.16 6.78 -16.61
CA VAL A 174 6.28 6.96 -15.46
C VAL A 174 5.57 5.64 -15.16
N LEU A 175 5.81 5.09 -13.97
CA LEU A 175 5.16 3.89 -13.48
C LEU A 175 4.19 4.23 -12.36
N TRP A 176 3.01 3.64 -12.43
CA TRP A 176 2.00 3.81 -11.40
C TRP A 176 2.19 2.82 -10.26
N ILE A 177 2.05 3.31 -9.04
CA ILE A 177 2.00 2.51 -7.81
C ILE A 177 0.57 2.56 -7.27
N ALA A 178 -0.01 1.38 -7.03
CA ALA A 178 -1.39 1.20 -6.58
C ALA A 178 -1.48 0.50 -5.21
N ASP A 179 -0.41 0.53 -4.42
CA ASP A 179 -0.32 -0.11 -3.11
C ASP A 179 -1.39 0.37 -2.13
N TRP A 180 -1.70 1.67 -2.17
CA TRP A 180 -2.66 2.29 -1.29
C TRP A 180 -4.12 1.94 -1.58
N THR A 181 -4.41 1.41 -2.78
CA THR A 181 -5.74 0.92 -3.16
C THR A 181 -5.97 -0.56 -2.78
N GLU A 182 -4.94 -1.24 -2.28
CA GLU A 182 -5.08 -2.59 -1.75
C GLU A 182 -5.94 -2.60 -0.48
N ARG A 183 -6.91 -3.50 -0.45
CA ARG A 183 -7.80 -3.66 0.70
C ARG A 183 -7.16 -4.44 1.83
N HIS A 184 -6.43 -5.51 1.48
CA HIS A 184 -5.83 -6.40 2.45
C HIS A 184 -4.50 -5.83 2.98
N PRO A 185 -4.26 -5.82 4.32
CA PRO A 185 -3.00 -5.33 4.88
C PRO A 185 -1.76 -6.02 4.33
N LEU A 186 -1.79 -7.34 4.19
CA LEU A 186 -0.71 -8.08 3.53
C LEU A 186 -0.61 -7.78 2.03
N GLY A 187 -1.71 -7.40 1.36
CA GLY A 187 -1.66 -6.98 -0.04
C GLY A 187 -0.81 -5.73 -0.23
N ARG A 188 -0.93 -4.74 0.68
CA ARG A 188 -0.05 -3.55 0.66
C ARG A 188 1.41 -3.91 0.90
N ALA A 189 1.69 -4.74 1.88
CA ALA A 189 3.05 -5.18 2.19
C ALA A 189 3.68 -5.98 1.05
N GLU A 190 2.87 -6.73 0.29
CA GLU A 190 3.34 -7.54 -0.84
C GLU A 190 3.89 -6.70 -2.00
N TRP A 191 3.59 -5.40 -2.06
CA TRP A 191 4.17 -4.49 -3.05
C TRP A 191 5.69 -4.35 -2.96
N ILE A 192 6.34 -4.81 -1.88
CA ILE A 192 7.80 -4.95 -1.85
C ILE A 192 8.31 -5.83 -3.02
N ARG A 193 7.52 -6.83 -3.43
CA ARG A 193 7.81 -7.69 -4.59
C ARG A 193 7.73 -6.95 -5.91
N PHE A 194 6.86 -5.92 -6.01
CA PHE A 194 6.78 -5.08 -7.20
C PHE A 194 8.06 -4.29 -7.45
N PHE A 195 8.68 -3.76 -6.38
CA PHE A 195 9.92 -2.98 -6.49
C PHE A 195 11.16 -3.85 -6.75
N ALA A 196 11.16 -5.08 -6.28
CA ALA A 196 12.33 -5.95 -6.27
C ALA A 196 12.95 -6.23 -7.66
N PRO A 197 12.18 -6.50 -8.74
CA PRO A 197 12.73 -6.77 -10.08
C PRO A 197 13.54 -5.61 -10.67
N PHE A 198 13.24 -4.37 -10.30
CA PHE A 198 13.97 -3.21 -10.78
C PHE A 198 15.43 -3.17 -10.27
N PHE A 199 15.70 -3.86 -9.16
CA PHE A 199 16.99 -3.87 -8.47
C PHE A 199 17.60 -5.26 -8.33
N GLN A 200 17.02 -6.29 -8.95
CA GLN A 200 17.45 -7.70 -8.84
C GLN A 200 17.43 -8.20 -7.37
N LYS A 201 16.39 -7.84 -6.62
CA LYS A 201 16.22 -8.16 -5.20
C LYS A 201 15.03 -9.10 -4.93
N GLU A 202 14.59 -9.87 -5.91
CA GLU A 202 13.40 -10.71 -5.84
C GLU A 202 13.44 -11.69 -4.66
N ASN A 203 14.58 -12.38 -4.45
CA ASN A 203 14.74 -13.33 -3.35
C ASN A 203 14.65 -12.66 -1.96
N LEU A 204 15.22 -11.44 -1.83
CA LEU A 204 15.14 -10.66 -0.59
C LEU A 204 13.70 -10.25 -0.31
N ALA A 205 13.00 -9.71 -1.30
CA ALA A 205 11.60 -9.32 -1.17
C ALA A 205 10.70 -10.49 -0.78
N ASP A 206 10.91 -11.66 -1.40
CA ASP A 206 10.19 -12.88 -1.07
C ASP A 206 10.40 -13.33 0.37
N SER A 207 11.63 -13.30 0.86
CA SER A 207 11.97 -13.65 2.23
C SER A 207 11.32 -12.70 3.23
N LEU A 208 11.45 -11.39 3.00
CA LEU A 208 10.87 -10.36 3.86
C LEU A 208 9.34 -10.46 3.92
N PHE A 209 8.69 -10.57 2.76
CA PHE A 209 7.25 -10.70 2.72
C PHE A 209 6.75 -11.97 3.39
N LYS A 210 7.42 -13.11 3.20
CA LYS A 210 7.06 -14.37 3.88
C LYS A 210 7.13 -14.24 5.39
N THR A 211 8.14 -13.57 5.93
CA THR A 211 8.26 -13.30 7.37
C THR A 211 7.09 -12.46 7.87
N ILE A 212 6.82 -11.33 7.23
CA ILE A 212 5.70 -10.43 7.56
C ILE A 212 4.36 -11.19 7.54
N ALA A 213 4.10 -11.94 6.46
CA ALA A 213 2.88 -12.70 6.30
C ALA A 213 2.74 -13.82 7.35
N SER A 214 3.83 -14.50 7.68
CA SER A 214 3.85 -15.54 8.71
C SER A 214 3.50 -14.98 10.09
N GLU A 215 4.09 -13.85 10.49
CA GLU A 215 3.79 -13.21 11.77
C GLU A 215 2.35 -12.72 11.84
N TYR A 216 1.87 -12.07 10.76
CA TYR A 216 0.50 -11.60 10.67
C TYR A 216 -0.52 -12.73 10.81
N ASN A 217 -0.35 -13.79 10.02
CA ASN A 217 -1.27 -14.93 9.99
C ASN A 217 -1.19 -15.76 11.30
N SER A 218 -0.01 -15.87 11.93
CA SER A 218 0.13 -16.53 13.23
C SER A 218 -0.66 -15.82 14.30
N LEU A 219 -0.62 -14.48 14.34
CA LEU A 219 -1.42 -13.71 15.28
C LEU A 219 -2.92 -13.86 14.98
N GLN A 220 -3.36 -13.77 13.73
CA GLN A 220 -4.77 -14.00 13.38
C GLN A 220 -5.26 -15.38 13.88
N LYS A 221 -4.44 -16.42 13.69
CA LYS A 221 -4.79 -17.78 14.15
C LYS A 221 -4.93 -17.87 15.66
N GLN A 222 -4.09 -17.17 16.44
CA GLN A 222 -4.25 -17.11 17.91
C GLN A 222 -5.58 -16.48 18.31
N LEU A 223 -6.05 -15.50 17.54
CA LEU A 223 -7.32 -14.81 17.80
C LEU A 223 -8.56 -15.65 17.47
N ASP A 224 -8.43 -16.77 16.74
CA ASP A 224 -9.60 -17.60 16.37
C ASP A 224 -10.29 -18.23 17.56
N THR A 225 -9.60 -18.36 18.69
CA THR A 225 -10.14 -18.89 19.94
C THR A 225 -10.94 -17.86 20.75
N LEU A 226 -10.83 -16.56 20.41
CA LEU A 226 -11.50 -15.49 21.15
C LEU A 226 -13.01 -15.45 20.85
N LYS A 227 -13.79 -15.40 21.92
CA LYS A 227 -15.25 -15.29 21.86
C LYS A 227 -15.73 -13.84 21.89
N THR A 228 -14.96 -12.96 22.53
CA THR A 228 -15.28 -11.55 22.66
C THR A 228 -14.87 -10.76 21.43
N ARG A 229 -15.72 -9.81 21.04
CA ARG A 229 -15.46 -8.88 19.95
C ARG A 229 -15.74 -7.46 20.46
N PRO A 230 -14.74 -6.79 21.04
CA PRO A 230 -14.93 -5.43 21.53
C PRO A 230 -15.37 -4.47 20.42
N THR A 231 -16.27 -3.58 20.73
CA THR A 231 -16.76 -2.58 19.78
C THR A 231 -15.73 -1.48 19.58
N VAL A 232 -15.49 -1.13 18.32
CA VAL A 232 -14.50 -0.14 17.92
C VAL A 232 -15.13 0.96 17.07
N MET A 233 -14.87 2.21 17.44
CA MET A 233 -15.10 3.37 16.59
C MET A 233 -13.77 4.00 16.15
N ALA A 234 -13.81 4.86 15.11
CA ALA A 234 -12.61 5.52 14.60
C ALA A 234 -12.91 6.92 14.03
N GLY A 235 -11.84 7.66 13.74
CA GLY A 235 -11.91 8.98 13.13
C GLY A 235 -12.27 10.10 14.09
N ALA A 236 -12.47 11.30 13.54
CA ALA A 236 -12.91 12.50 14.28
C ALA A 236 -13.48 13.53 13.30
N ILE A 237 -13.95 14.66 13.84
CA ILE A 237 -14.48 15.79 13.07
C ILE A 237 -13.33 16.56 12.43
N TYR A 238 -13.51 16.90 11.16
CA TYR A 238 -12.70 17.86 10.41
C TYR A 238 -13.65 18.74 9.58
N GLN A 239 -13.62 20.05 9.77
CA GLN A 239 -14.52 21.00 9.08
C GLN A 239 -16.00 20.56 9.15
N ASP A 240 -16.49 20.32 10.39
CA ASP A 240 -17.87 19.93 10.72
C ASP A 240 -18.33 18.55 10.20
N VAL A 241 -17.45 17.80 9.56
CA VAL A 241 -17.73 16.45 9.06
C VAL A 241 -16.88 15.42 9.82
N TRP A 242 -17.51 14.35 10.30
CA TRP A 242 -16.78 13.22 10.86
C TRP A 242 -16.26 12.32 9.75
N TYR A 243 -14.94 12.19 9.66
CA TYR A 243 -14.28 11.26 8.73
C TYR A 243 -13.83 10.01 9.47
N LEU A 244 -14.19 8.85 8.92
CA LEU A 244 -13.84 7.56 9.51
C LEU A 244 -13.53 6.54 8.41
N PRO A 245 -12.70 5.49 8.70
CA PRO A 245 -12.36 4.49 7.70
C PRO A 245 -13.58 3.65 7.33
N GLY A 246 -13.76 3.39 6.03
CA GLY A 246 -14.75 2.42 5.56
C GLY A 246 -14.42 1.00 6.00
N GLY A 247 -15.42 0.11 6.06
CA GLY A 247 -15.23 -1.29 6.42
C GLY A 247 -14.34 -2.04 5.43
N GLY A 248 -14.38 -1.69 4.14
CA GLY A 248 -13.49 -2.22 3.10
C GLY A 248 -12.12 -1.56 3.05
N SER A 249 -11.80 -0.59 3.93
CA SER A 249 -10.52 0.10 3.97
C SER A 249 -9.42 -0.73 4.64
N TYR A 250 -8.18 -0.29 4.47
CA TYR A 250 -7.02 -0.87 5.12
C TYR A 250 -7.17 -0.97 6.65
N LEU A 251 -7.60 0.11 7.31
CA LEU A 251 -7.81 0.12 8.76
C LEU A 251 -9.05 -0.68 9.17
N GLY A 252 -10.13 -0.63 8.36
CA GLY A 252 -11.30 -1.47 8.58
C GLY A 252 -10.98 -2.96 8.54
N GLN A 253 -10.11 -3.37 7.61
CA GLN A 253 -9.64 -4.76 7.54
C GLN A 253 -8.75 -5.13 8.73
N LEU A 254 -7.87 -4.23 9.20
CA LEU A 254 -7.07 -4.46 10.42
C LEU A 254 -7.96 -4.67 11.65
N PHE A 255 -9.03 -3.88 11.81
CA PHE A 255 -9.99 -4.09 12.90
C PHE A 255 -10.69 -5.45 12.81
N LYS A 256 -11.12 -5.85 11.61
CA LYS A 256 -11.71 -7.17 11.37
C LYS A 256 -10.74 -8.29 11.74
N ASP A 257 -9.48 -8.18 11.30
CA ASP A 257 -8.43 -9.17 11.54
C ASP A 257 -8.04 -9.23 13.03
N ALA A 258 -8.13 -8.11 13.73
CA ALA A 258 -7.97 -8.02 15.19
C ALA A 258 -9.17 -8.57 15.98
N LYS A 259 -10.20 -9.14 15.32
CA LYS A 259 -11.46 -9.60 15.95
C LYS A 259 -12.22 -8.48 16.68
N ALA A 260 -12.06 -7.23 16.26
CA ALA A 260 -12.90 -6.13 16.72
C ALA A 260 -14.27 -6.15 16.05
N ASP A 261 -15.29 -5.65 16.74
CA ASP A 261 -16.58 -5.29 16.17
C ASP A 261 -16.54 -3.81 15.73
N TYR A 262 -15.92 -3.56 14.56
CA TYR A 262 -15.87 -2.21 14.00
C TYR A 262 -17.27 -1.77 13.56
N LEU A 263 -17.75 -0.67 14.08
CA LEU A 263 -19.15 -0.25 13.91
C LEU A 263 -19.54 0.08 12.46
N TRP A 264 -18.58 0.30 11.55
CA TRP A 264 -18.82 0.52 10.11
C TRP A 264 -18.26 -0.61 9.23
N LYS A 265 -18.05 -1.80 9.80
CA LYS A 265 -17.52 -2.99 9.11
C LYS A 265 -18.29 -3.43 7.87
N ASP A 266 -19.61 -3.15 7.85
CA ASP A 266 -20.50 -3.61 6.76
C ASP A 266 -20.48 -2.68 5.54
N THR A 267 -19.63 -1.65 5.53
CA THR A 267 -19.48 -0.76 4.37
C THR A 267 -18.40 -1.28 3.44
N GLU A 268 -18.69 -1.31 2.13
CA GLU A 268 -17.75 -1.75 1.08
C GLU A 268 -16.73 -0.67 0.68
N ILE A 269 -16.81 0.52 1.30
CA ILE A 269 -15.96 1.66 0.98
C ILE A 269 -14.52 1.38 1.41
N THR A 270 -13.57 1.55 0.47
CA THR A 270 -12.13 1.32 0.69
C THR A 270 -11.38 2.55 1.20
N GLY A 271 -11.98 3.73 1.11
CA GLY A 271 -11.47 5.00 1.63
C GLY A 271 -12.14 5.42 2.93
N SER A 272 -12.25 6.73 3.13
CA SER A 272 -12.96 7.33 4.25
C SER A 272 -14.45 7.49 3.95
N ILE A 273 -15.26 7.35 4.99
CA ILE A 273 -16.69 7.66 5.00
C ILE A 273 -16.85 9.04 5.65
N SER A 274 -17.76 9.85 5.10
CA SER A 274 -18.24 11.09 5.72
C SER A 274 -19.53 10.82 6.48
N SER A 275 -19.65 11.33 7.70
CA SER A 275 -20.88 11.23 8.53
C SER A 275 -21.08 12.50 9.34
N SER A 276 -22.30 12.77 9.78
CA SER A 276 -22.52 13.84 10.77
C SER A 276 -22.11 13.38 12.18
N ALA A 277 -21.76 14.32 13.02
CA ALA A 277 -21.39 14.06 14.41
C ALA A 277 -22.52 13.38 15.21
N GLU A 278 -23.77 13.75 14.93
CA GLU A 278 -24.95 13.17 15.56
C GLU A 278 -25.14 11.70 15.15
N GLN A 279 -24.96 11.38 13.89
CA GLN A 279 -25.04 9.99 13.39
C GLN A 279 -23.97 9.10 14.01
N VAL A 280 -22.74 9.65 14.14
CA VAL A 280 -21.64 8.91 14.77
C VAL A 280 -21.94 8.73 16.28
N LEU A 281 -22.41 9.76 16.98
CA LEU A 281 -22.77 9.65 18.39
C LEU A 281 -23.89 8.62 18.59
N LEU A 282 -24.95 8.67 17.79
CA LEU A 282 -26.07 7.73 17.89
C LEU A 282 -25.60 6.27 17.74
N LYS A 283 -24.64 6.02 16.86
CA LYS A 283 -24.15 4.68 16.56
C LYS A 283 -23.05 4.20 17.50
N ALA A 284 -22.17 5.10 17.95
CA ALA A 284 -20.91 4.75 18.59
C ALA A 284 -20.76 5.29 20.03
N GLN A 285 -21.79 5.88 20.61
CA GLN A 285 -21.72 6.43 21.98
C GLN A 285 -21.17 5.40 22.98
N ASN A 286 -21.58 4.14 22.86
CA ASN A 286 -21.23 3.06 23.77
C ASN A 286 -20.08 2.18 23.24
N ALA A 287 -19.27 2.65 22.29
CA ALA A 287 -18.13 1.90 21.79
C ALA A 287 -17.07 1.70 22.88
N ASP A 288 -16.55 0.47 22.99
CA ASP A 288 -15.53 0.13 23.98
C ASP A 288 -14.21 0.86 23.74
N PHE A 289 -13.85 1.07 22.47
CA PHE A 289 -12.56 1.62 22.06
C PHE A 289 -12.72 2.62 20.90
N TRP A 290 -11.87 3.64 20.91
CA TRP A 290 -11.78 4.63 19.84
C TRP A 290 -10.36 4.70 19.28
N PHE A 291 -10.20 4.43 17.99
CA PHE A 291 -8.91 4.48 17.30
C PHE A 291 -8.82 5.63 16.31
N ALA A 292 -7.58 6.11 16.10
CA ALA A 292 -7.24 7.11 15.08
C ALA A 292 -8.13 8.38 15.16
N PRO A 293 -8.15 9.09 16.29
CA PRO A 293 -8.96 10.30 16.47
C PRO A 293 -8.32 11.49 15.74
N ALA A 294 -8.20 11.42 14.40
CA ALA A 294 -7.55 12.42 13.54
C ALA A 294 -6.20 12.91 14.12
N HIS A 295 -6.03 14.22 14.29
CA HIS A 295 -4.77 14.83 14.76
C HIS A 295 -4.62 14.88 16.30
N TYR A 296 -5.64 14.45 17.05
CA TYR A 296 -5.60 14.54 18.51
C TYR A 296 -4.58 13.59 19.12
N THR A 297 -3.85 14.09 20.11
CA THR A 297 -2.83 13.35 20.87
C THR A 297 -3.06 13.36 22.37
N SER A 298 -3.99 14.20 22.88
CA SER A 298 -4.33 14.28 24.31
C SER A 298 -5.84 14.48 24.55
N TYR A 299 -6.31 14.09 25.74
CA TYR A 299 -7.70 14.29 26.16
C TYR A 299 -8.09 15.77 26.29
N PRO A 300 -7.21 16.69 26.79
CA PRO A 300 -7.50 18.11 26.76
C PRO A 300 -7.78 18.69 25.41
N GLN A 301 -7.07 18.24 24.36
CA GLN A 301 -7.33 18.68 22.97
C GLN A 301 -8.76 18.31 22.54
N LEU A 302 -9.18 17.04 22.73
CA LEU A 302 -10.54 16.61 22.44
C LEU A 302 -11.58 17.37 23.23
N LYS A 303 -11.33 17.61 24.53
CA LYS A 303 -12.24 18.35 25.44
C LYS A 303 -12.41 19.80 25.01
N ASN A 304 -11.33 20.47 24.62
CA ASN A 304 -11.34 21.86 24.19
C ASN A 304 -12.03 22.09 22.85
N ASP A 305 -12.01 21.07 21.99
CA ASP A 305 -12.62 21.12 20.64
C ASP A 305 -14.13 20.80 20.65
N GLY A 306 -14.69 20.48 21.79
CA GLY A 306 -16.14 20.38 22.00
C GLY A 306 -16.59 19.32 22.99
N ASN A 307 -17.74 19.59 23.60
CA ASN A 307 -18.37 18.71 24.62
C ASN A 307 -18.87 17.39 24.01
N LEU A 308 -18.97 17.29 22.68
CA LEU A 308 -19.46 16.09 22.00
C LEU A 308 -18.60 14.87 22.29
N TYR A 309 -17.29 15.05 22.23
CA TYR A 309 -16.34 13.95 22.41
C TYR A 309 -16.43 13.29 23.79
N GLN A 310 -16.78 14.09 24.81
CA GLN A 310 -16.96 13.61 26.20
C GLN A 310 -18.18 12.71 26.39
N ARG A 311 -19.06 12.61 25.37
CA ARG A 311 -20.27 11.77 25.41
C ARG A 311 -20.00 10.32 25.02
N PHE A 312 -18.80 9.99 24.52
CA PHE A 312 -18.42 8.62 24.16
C PHE A 312 -17.85 7.86 25.36
N GLU A 313 -18.30 6.63 25.58
CA GLU A 313 -17.78 5.75 26.62
C GLU A 313 -16.26 5.53 26.52
N ALA A 314 -15.74 5.43 25.30
CA ALA A 314 -14.30 5.33 25.07
C ALA A 314 -13.52 6.55 25.60
N PHE A 315 -14.12 7.74 25.59
CA PHE A 315 -13.54 8.93 26.21
C PHE A 315 -13.58 8.84 27.75
N ALA A 316 -14.75 8.50 28.32
CA ALA A 316 -14.93 8.41 29.77
C ALA A 316 -14.01 7.32 30.39
N HIS A 317 -13.74 6.24 29.67
CA HIS A 317 -12.88 5.14 30.14
C HIS A 317 -11.42 5.26 29.70
N GLN A 318 -11.01 6.39 29.07
CA GLN A 318 -9.64 6.63 28.58
C GLN A 318 -9.14 5.55 27.63
N LYS A 319 -10.01 5.04 26.73
CA LYS A 319 -9.70 4.00 25.75
C LYS A 319 -9.61 4.56 24.34
N ILE A 320 -8.84 5.63 24.17
CA ILE A 320 -8.61 6.29 22.88
C ILE A 320 -7.14 6.14 22.48
N TYR A 321 -6.91 5.66 21.25
CA TYR A 321 -5.58 5.33 20.77
C TYR A 321 -5.28 6.04 19.43
N THR A 322 -4.16 6.74 19.38
CA THR A 322 -3.73 7.53 18.23
C THR A 322 -2.41 7.00 17.66
N TYR A 323 -2.26 7.09 16.33
CA TYR A 323 -0.97 6.90 15.68
C TYR A 323 -0.16 8.21 15.57
N ASN A 324 -0.76 9.35 15.87
CA ASN A 324 -0.09 10.65 15.76
C ASN A 324 0.95 10.92 16.86
N LYS A 325 1.06 10.06 17.85
CA LYS A 325 2.16 10.04 18.83
C LYS A 325 3.34 9.19 18.38
N SER A 326 3.23 8.47 17.27
CA SER A 326 4.28 7.64 16.68
C SER A 326 4.91 8.40 15.51
N LEU A 327 5.70 9.41 15.89
CA LEU A 327 6.39 10.29 14.95
C LEU A 327 7.83 9.82 14.73
N GLY A 328 8.30 9.95 13.52
CA GLY A 328 9.71 9.83 13.20
C GLY A 328 10.47 11.13 13.53
N PRO A 329 11.82 11.13 13.35
CA PRO A 329 12.67 12.28 13.64
C PRO A 329 12.28 13.55 12.87
N SER A 330 11.61 13.42 11.75
CA SER A 330 11.13 14.53 10.91
C SER A 330 9.79 15.12 11.35
N GLY A 331 9.12 14.52 12.35
CA GLY A 331 7.73 14.81 12.69
C GLY A 331 6.70 14.13 11.78
N GLY A 332 7.14 13.37 10.78
CA GLY A 332 6.25 12.54 9.96
C GLY A 332 5.71 11.34 10.73
N THR A 333 4.45 11.00 10.49
CA THR A 333 3.77 9.89 11.17
C THR A 333 4.25 8.55 10.63
N LEU A 334 4.84 7.71 11.48
CA LEU A 334 5.37 6.39 11.11
C LEU A 334 4.27 5.43 10.62
N PHE A 335 3.04 5.61 11.07
CA PHE A 335 1.89 4.83 10.58
C PHE A 335 1.76 4.88 9.05
N PHE A 336 1.96 6.05 8.43
CA PHE A 336 1.88 6.20 6.98
C PHE A 336 3.17 5.82 6.26
N GLU A 337 4.33 5.96 6.90
CA GLU A 337 5.64 5.69 6.28
C GLU A 337 5.98 4.20 6.30
N THR A 338 6.00 3.58 7.49
CA THR A 338 6.45 2.19 7.66
C THR A 338 5.31 1.20 7.84
N GLY A 339 4.14 1.64 8.35
CA GLY A 339 2.99 0.79 8.63
C GLY A 339 2.51 -0.06 7.45
N PRO A 340 2.46 0.44 6.20
CA PRO A 340 2.08 -0.37 5.04
C PRO A 340 2.94 -1.63 4.82
N TYR A 341 4.21 -1.60 5.22
CA TYR A 341 5.13 -2.74 5.15
C TYR A 341 5.33 -3.47 6.47
N GLN A 342 4.63 -3.05 7.52
CA GLN A 342 4.65 -3.68 8.86
C GLN A 342 3.22 -3.93 9.39
N PRO A 343 2.30 -4.49 8.59
CA PRO A 343 0.91 -4.71 9.02
C PRO A 343 0.80 -5.67 10.20
N HIS A 344 1.76 -6.57 10.39
CA HIS A 344 1.85 -7.46 11.54
C HIS A 344 2.02 -6.69 12.85
N LEU A 345 2.78 -5.58 12.85
CA LEU A 345 2.90 -4.71 14.03
C LEU A 345 1.64 -3.87 14.27
N LEU A 346 1.01 -3.36 13.19
CA LEU A 346 -0.26 -2.65 13.31
C LEU A 346 -1.36 -3.54 13.89
N LEU A 347 -1.46 -4.79 13.41
CA LEU A 347 -2.39 -5.77 13.94
C LEU A 347 -2.10 -6.06 15.42
N LYS A 348 -0.82 -6.24 15.75
CA LYS A 348 -0.35 -6.51 17.11
C LYS A 348 -0.68 -5.39 18.07
N ASP A 349 -0.53 -4.13 17.66
CA ASP A 349 -0.90 -2.97 18.46
C ASP A 349 -2.40 -2.94 18.77
N ILE A 350 -3.24 -3.13 17.74
CA ILE A 350 -4.70 -3.15 17.93
C ILE A 350 -5.08 -4.27 18.88
N VAL A 351 -4.57 -5.50 18.65
CA VAL A 351 -4.85 -6.67 19.51
C VAL A 351 -4.42 -6.43 20.95
N TYR A 352 -3.24 -5.85 21.17
CA TYR A 352 -2.73 -5.55 22.50
C TYR A 352 -3.71 -4.66 23.30
N TRP A 353 -4.29 -3.65 22.65
CA TRP A 353 -5.20 -2.72 23.31
C TRP A 353 -6.60 -3.31 23.53
N ILE A 354 -7.14 -4.02 22.55
CA ILE A 354 -8.55 -4.48 22.63
C ILE A 354 -8.71 -5.88 23.26
N HIS A 355 -7.63 -6.67 23.35
CA HIS A 355 -7.63 -8.00 23.95
C HIS A 355 -6.50 -8.15 24.98
N PRO A 356 -6.62 -7.55 26.15
CA PRO A 356 -5.61 -7.65 27.21
C PRO A 356 -5.28 -9.12 27.55
N GLY A 357 -4.00 -9.44 27.70
CA GLY A 357 -3.51 -10.78 28.03
C GLY A 357 -3.38 -11.75 26.84
N VAL A 358 -3.68 -11.34 25.62
CA VAL A 358 -3.41 -12.14 24.40
C VAL A 358 -1.95 -12.00 23.95
N ILE A 359 -1.38 -10.84 24.16
CA ILE A 359 0.02 -10.54 23.82
C ILE A 359 0.71 -10.03 25.09
N ASP A 360 1.67 -10.82 25.58
CA ASP A 360 2.47 -10.45 26.75
C ASP A 360 3.79 -9.76 26.33
N ALA A 361 4.36 -8.97 27.24
CA ALA A 361 5.67 -8.33 27.10
C ALA A 361 5.86 -7.57 25.75
N TYR A 362 4.84 -6.84 25.31
CA TYR A 362 4.84 -6.05 24.10
C TYR A 362 4.66 -4.56 24.39
N THR A 363 5.39 -3.72 23.66
CA THR A 363 5.23 -2.26 23.68
C THR A 363 4.66 -1.84 22.33
N PRO A 364 3.43 -1.29 22.27
CA PRO A 364 2.81 -0.82 21.04
C PRO A 364 3.68 0.20 20.30
N TYR A 365 3.83 0.00 19.01
CA TYR A 365 4.71 0.80 18.17
C TYR A 365 3.99 1.97 17.49
N TYR A 366 2.82 1.70 16.89
CA TYR A 366 2.05 2.69 16.12
C TYR A 366 0.94 3.33 16.93
N PHE A 367 0.08 2.54 17.59
CA PHE A 367 -1.06 3.05 18.33
C PHE A 367 -0.72 3.22 19.80
N LYS A 368 -0.75 4.46 20.26
CA LYS A 368 -0.47 4.86 21.65
C LYS A 368 -1.69 5.52 22.28
N PRO A 369 -1.90 5.41 23.60
CA PRO A 369 -2.99 6.09 24.25
C PRO A 369 -2.81 7.62 24.14
N LEU A 370 -3.92 8.36 24.22
CA LEU A 370 -3.85 9.81 24.36
C LEU A 370 -3.20 10.19 25.71
N ASP A 371 -2.58 11.36 25.76
CA ASP A 371 -2.05 11.91 26.99
C ASP A 371 -3.17 12.50 27.85
N ASP A 372 -3.01 12.43 29.15
CA ASP A 372 -3.94 13.01 30.12
C ASP A 372 -3.74 14.54 30.31
N GLU A 373 -2.57 15.05 29.90
CA GLU A 373 -2.13 16.44 30.00
C GLU A 373 -1.89 17.10 28.63
#